data_ec86989bd11be9f605485f6b0e4071e7
#
_entry.id   ec86989bd11be9f605485f6b0e4071e7
#
_cell.length_a   1.000
_cell.length_b   1.000
_cell.length_c   1.000
_cell.angle_alpha   90.00
_cell.angle_beta   90.00
_cell.angle_gamma   90.00
#
_symmetry.space_group_name_H-M   'P 1'
#
loop_
_entity.id
_entity.type
_entity.pdbx_description
1 polymer ?
#
loop_
_entity_poly.entity_id
_entity_poly.type
_entity_poly.pdbx_seq_one_letter_code
_entity_poly.pdbx_strand_id
1 'polypeptide(L)'
;MPLPPRPSPSRAPQAPRAAAPPPAVVQKAAARMLMRLDEMLRRTADLGANARERVGVGGLNRYRRFTKKVRDFFALAAVVEEKLAPLDPELVAPLLTALDRLHARMVLLFIDESAGFFAGFVKVRELPIGTHEICGVELRGLVAIRGFLDDPRYDGERGQALRGKADRIADMMRTVMARMPPLPDFGDLPSVGPKGTINKPVKPPRRPPQRPQATAPPPPPPAPEPPRAPEVRQLSLDDFTD
;
A
#
# COMPACT_ATOMS: atom_id res chain seq x y z
N MET A 1 -56.52 -26.95 -23.16
CA MET A 1 -55.32 -27.68 -23.62
C MET A 1 -54.17 -27.33 -22.67
N PRO A 2 -53.57 -28.25 -21.97
CA PRO A 2 -52.41 -27.98 -21.11
C PRO A 2 -51.15 -27.84 -21.96
N LEU A 3 -50.30 -26.85 -21.61
CA LEU A 3 -49.03 -26.59 -22.25
C LEU A 3 -48.03 -27.74 -21.99
N PRO A 4 -47.19 -28.10 -22.97
CA PRO A 4 -46.18 -29.15 -22.78
C PRO A 4 -45.10 -28.71 -21.76
N PRO A 5 -44.53 -29.65 -20.98
CA PRO A 5 -43.49 -29.35 -20.00
C PRO A 5 -42.24 -28.81 -20.69
N ARG A 6 -41.66 -27.74 -20.10
CA ARG A 6 -40.37 -27.17 -20.54
C ARG A 6 -39.25 -28.22 -20.38
N PRO A 7 -38.39 -28.39 -21.37
CA PRO A 7 -37.23 -29.27 -21.22
C PRO A 7 -36.29 -28.69 -20.15
N SER A 8 -35.89 -29.59 -19.22
CA SER A 8 -34.92 -29.26 -18.17
C SER A 8 -33.58 -28.81 -18.80
N PRO A 9 -32.94 -27.74 -18.28
CA PRO A 9 -31.66 -27.30 -18.80
C PRO A 9 -30.62 -28.44 -18.65
N SER A 10 -30.11 -28.90 -19.78
CA SER A 10 -29.05 -29.90 -19.85
C SER A 10 -27.84 -29.38 -19.05
N ARG A 11 -27.48 -30.11 -18.01
CA ARG A 11 -26.35 -29.82 -17.13
C ARG A 11 -25.08 -29.91 -17.98
N ALA A 12 -24.51 -28.75 -18.34
CA ALA A 12 -23.23 -28.69 -19.07
C ALA A 12 -22.19 -29.54 -18.31
N PRO A 13 -21.36 -30.33 -19.01
CA PRO A 13 -20.31 -31.11 -18.38
C PRO A 13 -19.38 -30.16 -17.61
N GLN A 14 -19.30 -30.34 -16.29
CA GLN A 14 -18.37 -29.61 -15.43
C GLN A 14 -16.96 -29.94 -15.93
N ALA A 15 -16.22 -28.91 -16.38
CA ALA A 15 -14.82 -29.07 -16.74
C ALA A 15 -14.08 -29.76 -15.57
N PRO A 16 -13.17 -30.72 -15.86
CA PRO A 16 -12.44 -31.44 -14.83
C PRO A 16 -11.74 -30.42 -13.92
N ARG A 17 -12.09 -30.46 -12.62
CA ARG A 17 -11.43 -29.65 -11.60
C ARG A 17 -9.94 -29.98 -11.66
N ALA A 18 -9.11 -28.99 -12.03
CA ALA A 18 -7.66 -29.14 -12.03
C ALA A 18 -7.23 -29.73 -10.69
N ALA A 19 -6.42 -30.80 -10.73
CA ALA A 19 -5.90 -31.44 -9.52
C ALA A 19 -5.16 -30.39 -8.68
N ALA A 20 -5.39 -30.41 -7.34
CA ALA A 20 -4.70 -29.50 -6.43
C ALA A 20 -3.18 -29.67 -6.58
N PRO A 21 -2.40 -28.57 -6.61
CA PRO A 21 -0.95 -28.67 -6.77
C PRO A 21 -0.32 -29.41 -5.57
N PRO A 22 0.78 -30.14 -5.80
CA PRO A 22 1.48 -30.86 -4.74
C PRO A 22 1.90 -29.93 -3.59
N PRO A 23 1.85 -30.38 -2.32
CA PRO A 23 2.21 -29.55 -1.15
C PRO A 23 3.56 -28.83 -1.26
N ALA A 24 4.58 -29.52 -1.77
CA ALA A 24 5.92 -28.95 -1.97
C ALA A 24 5.92 -27.74 -2.95
N VAL A 25 5.07 -27.77 -3.96
CA VAL A 25 4.93 -26.67 -4.93
C VAL A 25 4.29 -25.46 -4.25
N VAL A 26 3.26 -25.70 -3.41
CA VAL A 26 2.58 -24.64 -2.65
C VAL A 26 3.54 -24.00 -1.63
N GLN A 27 4.31 -24.80 -0.88
CA GLN A 27 5.32 -24.32 0.06
C GLN A 27 6.38 -23.45 -0.64
N LYS A 28 6.92 -23.90 -1.78
CA LYS A 28 7.89 -23.11 -2.56
C LYS A 28 7.29 -21.80 -3.08
N ALA A 29 6.02 -21.80 -3.49
CA ALA A 29 5.33 -20.60 -3.90
C ALA A 29 5.11 -19.64 -2.72
N ALA A 30 4.70 -20.14 -1.54
CA ALA A 30 4.55 -19.36 -0.32
C ALA A 30 5.87 -18.75 0.14
N ALA A 31 6.96 -19.50 0.15
CA ALA A 31 8.29 -18.97 0.47
C ALA A 31 8.70 -17.80 -0.44
N ARG A 32 8.44 -17.90 -1.75
CA ARG A 32 8.67 -16.78 -2.68
C ARG A 32 7.80 -15.57 -2.39
N MET A 33 6.55 -15.78 -1.97
CA MET A 33 5.65 -14.70 -1.57
C MET A 33 6.13 -14.02 -0.29
N LEU A 34 6.65 -14.77 0.69
CA LEU A 34 7.26 -14.21 1.91
C LEU A 34 8.48 -13.33 1.58
N MET A 35 9.35 -13.76 0.68
CA MET A 35 10.46 -12.91 0.21
C MET A 35 9.96 -11.61 -0.44
N ARG A 36 8.87 -11.68 -1.21
CA ARG A 36 8.24 -10.50 -1.80
C ARG A 36 7.63 -9.59 -0.74
N LEU A 37 7.03 -10.14 0.31
CA LEU A 37 6.51 -9.36 1.44
C LEU A 37 7.64 -8.64 2.19
N ASP A 38 8.80 -9.28 2.43
CA ASP A 38 9.96 -8.63 3.05
C ASP A 38 10.48 -7.47 2.18
N GLU A 39 10.57 -7.66 0.87
CA GLU A 39 10.94 -6.58 -0.05
C GLU A 39 9.90 -5.45 -0.06
N MET A 40 8.61 -5.78 -0.02
CA MET A 40 7.55 -4.77 0.09
C MET A 40 7.66 -4.00 1.41
N LEU A 41 7.99 -4.65 2.51
CA LEU A 41 8.19 -4.01 3.82
C LEU A 41 9.30 -2.96 3.74
N ARG A 42 10.47 -3.31 3.18
CA ARG A 42 11.60 -2.38 3.00
C ARG A 42 11.20 -1.16 2.18
N ARG A 43 10.62 -1.37 1.00
CA ARG A 43 10.16 -0.26 0.13
C ARG A 43 9.08 0.59 0.80
N THR A 44 8.24 -0.01 1.63
CA THR A 44 7.20 0.71 2.35
C THR A 44 7.81 1.57 3.46
N ALA A 45 8.89 1.12 4.11
CA ALA A 45 9.65 1.92 5.07
C ALA A 45 10.22 3.20 4.43
N ASP A 46 10.82 3.10 3.24
CA ASP A 46 11.34 4.25 2.51
C ASP A 46 10.23 5.27 2.17
N LEU A 47 9.04 4.76 1.78
CA LEU A 47 7.90 5.63 1.50
C LEU A 47 7.36 6.30 2.76
N GLY A 48 7.33 5.62 3.91
CA GLY A 48 6.93 6.18 5.20
C GLY A 48 7.86 7.27 5.66
N ALA A 49 9.18 7.00 5.66
CA ALA A 49 10.21 7.97 5.99
C ALA A 49 10.12 9.23 5.10
N ASN A 50 9.98 9.04 3.78
CA ASN A 50 9.82 10.15 2.84
C ASN A 50 8.55 10.98 3.10
N ALA A 51 7.45 10.35 3.48
CA ALA A 51 6.22 11.05 3.83
C ALA A 51 6.39 11.87 5.12
N ARG A 52 7.04 11.31 6.14
CA ARG A 52 7.32 11.96 7.42
C ARG A 52 8.25 13.16 7.29
N GLU A 53 9.31 13.05 6.49
CA GLU A 53 10.30 14.11 6.29
C GLU A 53 9.75 15.29 5.48
N ARG A 54 8.78 15.03 4.60
CA ARG A 54 8.26 16.03 3.65
C ARG A 54 6.76 16.26 3.84
N VAL A 55 6.38 16.67 5.04
CA VAL A 55 4.98 16.82 5.45
C VAL A 55 4.24 17.95 4.70
N GLY A 56 4.94 19.00 4.22
CA GLY A 56 4.35 20.17 3.55
C GLY A 56 3.50 19.84 2.32
N VAL A 57 3.52 20.76 1.34
CA VAL A 57 2.77 20.62 0.07
C VAL A 57 3.06 19.27 -0.59
N GLY A 58 2.01 18.51 -0.91
CA GLY A 58 2.12 17.15 -1.44
C GLY A 58 2.45 16.06 -0.41
N GLY A 59 2.63 16.39 0.88
CA GLY A 59 2.88 15.42 1.95
C GLY A 59 1.77 14.38 2.06
N LEU A 60 0.51 14.82 1.99
CA LEU A 60 -0.64 13.93 2.06
C LEU A 60 -0.68 12.91 0.90
N ASN A 61 -0.26 13.29 -0.30
CA ASN A 61 -0.16 12.37 -1.43
C ASN A 61 0.97 11.34 -1.23
N ARG A 62 2.09 11.73 -0.58
CA ARG A 62 3.17 10.80 -0.22
C ARG A 62 2.67 9.81 0.83
N TYR A 63 1.96 10.30 1.85
CA TYR A 63 1.36 9.47 2.87
C TYR A 63 0.36 8.46 2.28
N ARG A 64 -0.51 8.87 1.35
CA ARG A 64 -1.40 7.95 0.62
C ARG A 64 -0.68 6.87 -0.17
N ARG A 65 0.48 7.19 -0.76
CA ARG A 65 1.31 6.17 -1.44
C ARG A 65 1.87 5.15 -0.44
N PHE A 66 2.30 5.63 0.71
CA PHE A 66 2.73 4.77 1.81
C PHE A 66 1.59 3.86 2.28
N THR A 67 0.44 4.40 2.67
CA THR A 67 -0.70 3.61 3.17
C THR A 67 -1.27 2.66 2.13
N LYS A 68 -1.22 3.02 0.84
CA LYS A 68 -1.56 2.09 -0.24
C LYS A 68 -0.64 0.87 -0.22
N LYS A 69 0.66 1.05 -0.04
CA LYS A 69 1.62 -0.07 0.01
C LYS A 69 1.43 -0.93 1.25
N VAL A 70 1.05 -0.32 2.38
CA VAL A 70 0.64 -1.06 3.58
C VAL A 70 -0.57 -1.95 3.28
N ARG A 71 -1.61 -1.43 2.62
CA ARG A 71 -2.80 -2.22 2.23
C ARG A 71 -2.44 -3.34 1.24
N ASP A 72 -1.61 -3.05 0.23
CA ASP A 72 -1.13 -4.05 -0.73
C ASP A 72 -0.39 -5.20 -0.03
N PHE A 73 0.40 -4.88 1.03
CA PHE A 73 1.09 -5.88 1.83
C PHE A 73 0.11 -6.79 2.57
N PHE A 74 -0.86 -6.24 3.29
CA PHE A 74 -1.84 -7.05 4.03
C PHE A 74 -2.71 -7.90 3.09
N ALA A 75 -3.07 -7.38 1.93
CA ALA A 75 -3.78 -8.16 0.92
C ALA A 75 -2.95 -9.36 0.42
N LEU A 76 -1.64 -9.17 0.19
CA LEU A 76 -0.76 -10.27 -0.21
C LEU A 76 -0.53 -11.26 0.96
N ALA A 77 -0.42 -10.78 2.19
CA ALA A 77 -0.29 -11.61 3.39
C ALA A 77 -1.50 -12.55 3.54
N ALA A 78 -2.72 -12.02 3.40
CA ALA A 78 -3.94 -12.81 3.44
C ALA A 78 -3.98 -13.92 2.36
N VAL A 79 -3.49 -13.62 1.14
CA VAL A 79 -3.37 -14.64 0.08
C VAL A 79 -2.37 -15.74 0.46
N VAL A 80 -1.29 -15.40 1.17
CA VAL A 80 -0.33 -16.41 1.66
C VAL A 80 -0.99 -17.29 2.71
N GLU A 81 -1.68 -16.72 3.68
CA GLU A 81 -2.42 -17.46 4.72
C GLU A 81 -3.44 -18.43 4.11
N GLU A 82 -4.27 -17.94 3.17
CA GLU A 82 -5.26 -18.76 2.48
C GLU A 82 -4.62 -19.96 1.74
N LYS A 83 -3.45 -19.76 1.13
CA LYS A 83 -2.73 -20.84 0.44
C LYS A 83 -2.09 -21.84 1.39
N LEU A 84 -1.71 -21.43 2.60
CA LEU A 84 -1.10 -22.30 3.59
C LEU A 84 -2.14 -23.06 4.43
N ALA A 85 -3.35 -22.50 4.60
CA ALA A 85 -4.40 -23.07 5.43
C ALA A 85 -4.77 -24.55 5.13
N PRO A 86 -4.80 -25.04 3.87
CA PRO A 86 -5.14 -26.43 3.58
C PRO A 86 -3.95 -27.42 3.75
N LEU A 87 -2.75 -26.94 4.09
CA LEU A 87 -1.56 -27.79 4.21
C LEU A 87 -1.40 -28.30 5.66
N ASP A 88 -0.57 -29.35 5.82
CA ASP A 88 -0.25 -29.90 7.11
C ASP A 88 0.39 -28.82 8.02
N PRO A 89 -0.16 -28.56 9.23
CA PRO A 89 0.32 -27.55 10.15
C PRO A 89 1.80 -27.66 10.50
N GLU A 90 2.32 -28.87 10.67
CA GLU A 90 3.74 -29.07 10.99
C GLU A 90 4.66 -28.61 9.86
N LEU A 91 4.25 -28.85 8.61
CA LEU A 91 5.03 -28.46 7.44
C LEU A 91 5.02 -26.96 7.18
N VAL A 92 3.97 -26.24 7.58
CA VAL A 92 3.82 -24.81 7.32
C VAL A 92 4.17 -23.91 8.51
N ALA A 93 4.32 -24.46 9.70
CA ALA A 93 4.64 -23.70 10.92
C ALA A 93 5.80 -22.70 10.75
N PRO A 94 6.95 -23.04 10.12
CA PRO A 94 8.02 -22.06 9.91
C PRO A 94 7.62 -20.92 8.98
N LEU A 95 6.78 -21.19 7.97
CA LEU A 95 6.31 -20.17 7.02
C LEU A 95 5.29 -19.22 7.69
N LEU A 96 4.39 -19.76 8.50
CA LEU A 96 3.43 -18.97 9.29
C LEU A 96 4.17 -18.11 10.32
N THR A 97 5.16 -18.64 11.02
CA THR A 97 5.98 -17.86 11.94
C THR A 97 6.72 -16.71 11.23
N ALA A 98 7.25 -16.95 10.04
CA ALA A 98 7.88 -15.91 9.24
C ALA A 98 6.86 -14.84 8.78
N LEU A 99 5.66 -15.26 8.38
CA LEU A 99 4.57 -14.36 7.99
C LEU A 99 4.14 -13.48 9.17
N ASP A 100 3.97 -14.07 10.37
CA ASP A 100 3.61 -13.35 11.59
C ASP A 100 4.63 -12.27 11.95
N ARG A 101 5.93 -12.59 11.81
CA ARG A 101 7.01 -11.61 12.04
C ARG A 101 6.92 -10.45 11.04
N LEU A 102 6.69 -10.73 9.76
CA LEU A 102 6.56 -9.69 8.74
C LEU A 102 5.30 -8.84 8.98
N HIS A 103 4.20 -9.48 9.38
CA HIS A 103 2.96 -8.80 9.74
C HIS A 103 3.16 -7.84 10.92
N ALA A 104 3.77 -8.31 12.01
CA ALA A 104 4.08 -7.49 13.17
C ALA A 104 4.98 -6.29 12.82
N ARG A 105 6.02 -6.50 12.00
CA ARG A 105 6.90 -5.42 11.53
C ARG A 105 6.17 -4.40 10.68
N MET A 106 5.23 -4.82 9.82
CA MET A 106 4.44 -3.88 9.01
C MET A 106 3.49 -3.05 9.86
N VAL A 107 2.84 -3.66 10.86
CA VAL A 107 1.98 -2.93 11.82
C VAL A 107 2.78 -1.86 12.57
N LEU A 108 3.95 -2.23 13.11
CA LEU A 108 4.85 -1.30 13.79
C LEU A 108 5.26 -0.14 12.88
N LEU A 109 5.75 -0.45 11.68
CA LEU A 109 6.14 0.52 10.68
C LEU A 109 4.99 1.49 10.35
N PHE A 110 3.79 0.96 10.13
CA PHE A 110 2.62 1.78 9.82
C PHE A 110 2.30 2.76 10.95
N ILE A 111 2.27 2.29 12.19
CA ILE A 111 1.95 3.12 13.35
C ILE A 111 3.02 4.19 13.57
N ASP A 112 4.31 3.82 13.51
CA ASP A 112 5.40 4.76 13.78
C ASP A 112 5.49 5.84 12.69
N GLU A 113 5.43 5.47 11.42
CA GLU A 113 5.47 6.44 10.32
C GLU A 113 4.22 7.32 10.27
N SER A 114 3.04 6.77 10.57
CA SER A 114 1.80 7.54 10.66
C SER A 114 1.85 8.55 11.81
N ALA A 115 2.33 8.14 12.99
CA ALA A 115 2.49 9.04 14.14
C ALA A 115 3.43 10.20 13.80
N GLY A 116 4.59 9.90 13.21
CA GLY A 116 5.55 10.91 12.78
C GLY A 116 5.00 11.87 11.73
N PHE A 117 4.29 11.35 10.72
CA PHE A 117 3.66 12.15 9.68
C PHE A 117 2.61 13.10 10.28
N PHE A 118 1.64 12.58 11.04
CA PHE A 118 0.55 13.41 11.58
C PHE A 118 1.01 14.38 12.65
N ALA A 119 2.04 14.06 13.45
CA ALA A 119 2.65 15.01 14.36
C ALA A 119 3.21 16.27 13.66
N GLY A 120 3.71 16.11 12.43
CA GLY A 120 4.10 17.22 11.58
C GLY A 120 2.91 17.86 10.85
N PHE A 121 1.99 17.04 10.32
CA PHE A 121 0.90 17.49 9.46
C PHE A 121 -0.14 18.35 10.20
N VAL A 122 -0.39 18.10 11.48
CA VAL A 122 -1.25 18.95 12.34
C VAL A 122 -0.73 20.39 12.40
N LYS A 123 0.58 20.61 12.26
CA LYS A 123 1.21 21.93 12.33
C LYS A 123 1.17 22.70 11.01
N VAL A 124 0.80 22.05 9.91
CA VAL A 124 0.71 22.68 8.59
C VAL A 124 -0.43 23.69 8.60
N ARG A 125 -0.13 24.93 8.21
CA ARG A 125 -1.12 26.04 8.21
C ARG A 125 -2.12 25.91 7.07
N GLU A 126 -1.63 25.64 5.88
CA GLU A 126 -2.42 25.55 4.66
C GLU A 126 -2.61 24.07 4.30
N LEU A 127 -3.84 23.61 4.42
CA LEU A 127 -4.20 22.23 4.09
C LEU A 127 -4.73 22.14 2.65
N PRO A 128 -4.32 21.15 1.87
CA PRO A 128 -4.85 20.94 0.52
C PRO A 128 -6.37 20.70 0.51
N ILE A 129 -7.04 21.13 -0.53
CA ILE A 129 -8.46 20.81 -0.76
C ILE A 129 -8.61 19.28 -0.80
N GLY A 130 -9.69 18.74 -0.22
CA GLY A 130 -9.92 17.30 -0.12
C GLY A 130 -9.15 16.61 1.02
N THR A 131 -8.44 17.37 1.88
CA THR A 131 -7.76 16.80 3.06
C THR A 131 -8.73 16.08 3.99
N HIS A 132 -9.95 16.62 4.18
CA HIS A 132 -10.98 16.01 5.03
C HIS A 132 -11.33 14.60 4.54
N GLU A 133 -11.65 14.45 3.27
CA GLU A 133 -12.06 13.17 2.64
C GLU A 133 -10.92 12.15 2.67
N ILE A 134 -9.70 12.62 2.37
CA ILE A 134 -8.51 11.77 2.39
C ILE A 134 -8.23 11.28 3.81
N CYS A 135 -8.25 12.17 4.81
CA CYS A 135 -8.05 11.78 6.21
C CYS A 135 -9.16 10.83 6.68
N GLY A 136 -10.41 11.02 6.24
CA GLY A 136 -11.51 10.10 6.53
C GLY A 136 -11.28 8.69 5.99
N VAL A 137 -10.73 8.55 4.78
CA VAL A 137 -10.35 7.24 4.21
C VAL A 137 -9.21 6.60 5.02
N GLU A 138 -8.17 7.39 5.32
CA GLU A 138 -6.99 6.87 6.04
C GLU A 138 -7.32 6.55 7.50
N LEU A 139 -8.25 7.28 8.13
CA LEU A 139 -8.74 6.98 9.48
C LEU A 139 -9.44 5.60 9.52
N ARG A 140 -10.24 5.26 8.52
CA ARG A 140 -10.83 3.91 8.42
C ARG A 140 -9.76 2.83 8.29
N GLY A 141 -8.71 3.10 7.51
CA GLY A 141 -7.55 2.21 7.39
C GLY A 141 -6.82 2.01 8.73
N LEU A 142 -6.63 3.09 9.49
CA LEU A 142 -6.03 3.03 10.82
C LEU A 142 -6.88 2.20 11.79
N VAL A 143 -8.22 2.38 11.77
CA VAL A 143 -9.14 1.58 12.61
C VAL A 143 -9.04 0.10 12.27
N ALA A 144 -8.96 -0.25 10.98
CA ALA A 144 -8.79 -1.64 10.57
C ALA A 144 -7.45 -2.23 11.07
N ILE A 145 -6.35 -1.46 10.98
CA ILE A 145 -5.04 -1.90 11.49
C ILE A 145 -5.04 -1.99 13.01
N ARG A 146 -5.73 -1.07 13.70
CA ARG A 146 -5.90 -1.14 15.15
C ARG A 146 -6.60 -2.44 15.57
N GLY A 147 -7.56 -2.94 14.78
CA GLY A 147 -8.19 -4.23 15.02
C GLY A 147 -7.19 -5.40 15.06
N PHE A 148 -6.10 -5.34 14.31
CA PHE A 148 -5.04 -6.36 14.42
C PHE A 148 -4.30 -6.33 15.77
N LEU A 149 -4.30 -5.20 16.47
CA LEU A 149 -3.70 -5.07 17.80
C LEU A 149 -4.55 -5.69 18.91
N ASP A 150 -5.75 -6.14 18.61
CA ASP A 150 -6.61 -6.88 19.54
C ASP A 150 -6.31 -8.39 19.52
N ASP A 151 -5.40 -8.84 18.63
CA ASP A 151 -4.88 -10.21 18.60
C ASP A 151 -4.01 -10.46 19.85
N PRO A 152 -4.11 -11.65 20.51
CA PRO A 152 -3.31 -12.01 21.67
C PRO A 152 -1.78 -11.85 21.50
N ARG A 153 -1.29 -11.87 20.25
CA ARG A 153 0.14 -11.59 19.95
C ARG A 153 0.60 -10.20 20.37
N TYR A 154 -0.33 -9.26 20.55
CA TYR A 154 -0.09 -7.88 20.99
C TYR A 154 -0.55 -7.62 22.42
N ASP A 155 -0.75 -8.67 23.23
CA ASP A 155 -1.03 -8.50 24.65
C ASP A 155 0.19 -7.97 25.40
N GLY A 156 -0.08 -7.29 26.55
CA GLY A 156 0.95 -6.68 27.38
C GLY A 156 1.24 -5.20 27.07
N GLU A 157 2.25 -4.65 27.71
CA GLU A 157 2.58 -3.22 27.66
C GLU A 157 2.87 -2.71 26.25
N ARG A 158 3.58 -3.50 25.43
CA ARG A 158 3.92 -3.12 24.06
C ARG A 158 2.66 -2.95 23.19
N GLY A 159 1.73 -3.88 23.30
CA GLY A 159 0.46 -3.79 22.56
C GLY A 159 -0.40 -2.63 23.05
N GLN A 160 -0.43 -2.38 24.35
CA GLN A 160 -1.12 -1.20 24.92
C GLN A 160 -0.50 0.11 24.42
N ALA A 161 0.83 0.20 24.39
CA ALA A 161 1.54 1.36 23.86
C ALA A 161 1.22 1.61 22.38
N LEU A 162 1.12 0.54 21.56
CA LEU A 162 0.75 0.63 20.14
C LEU A 162 -0.71 1.06 19.97
N ARG A 163 -1.64 0.51 20.75
CA ARG A 163 -3.04 0.95 20.77
C ARG A 163 -3.13 2.44 21.12
N GLY A 164 -2.45 2.89 22.18
CA GLY A 164 -2.39 4.29 22.56
C GLY A 164 -1.75 5.20 21.49
N LYS A 165 -0.75 4.71 20.73
CA LYS A 165 -0.22 5.45 19.57
C LYS A 165 -1.27 5.56 18.46
N ALA A 166 -1.97 4.46 18.12
CA ALA A 166 -3.01 4.45 17.10
C ALA A 166 -4.16 5.41 17.46
N ASP A 167 -4.59 5.43 18.71
CA ASP A 167 -5.63 6.34 19.17
C ASP A 167 -5.18 7.81 19.07
N ARG A 168 -3.93 8.13 19.42
CA ARG A 168 -3.36 9.49 19.22
C ARG A 168 -3.29 9.89 17.75
N ILE A 169 -2.95 8.95 16.84
CA ILE A 169 -2.97 9.22 15.40
C ILE A 169 -4.40 9.54 14.94
N ALA A 170 -5.38 8.76 15.40
CA ALA A 170 -6.79 9.01 15.09
C ALA A 170 -7.23 10.42 15.56
N ASP A 171 -6.82 10.86 16.74
CA ASP A 171 -7.14 12.19 17.27
C ASP A 171 -6.46 13.30 16.45
N MET A 172 -5.20 13.11 16.06
CA MET A 172 -4.52 14.04 15.15
C MET A 172 -5.23 14.12 13.78
N MET A 173 -5.69 13.00 13.22
CA MET A 173 -6.46 12.99 11.97
C MET A 173 -7.78 13.77 12.15
N ARG A 174 -8.53 13.53 13.23
CA ARG A 174 -9.77 14.25 13.53
C ARG A 174 -9.51 15.77 13.70
N THR A 175 -8.43 16.15 14.37
CA THR A 175 -8.00 17.55 14.49
C THR A 175 -7.75 18.19 13.13
N VAL A 176 -7.07 17.49 12.23
CA VAL A 176 -6.85 17.96 10.85
C VAL A 176 -8.17 18.09 10.10
N MET A 177 -9.05 17.08 10.19
CA MET A 177 -10.38 17.09 9.53
C MET A 177 -11.25 18.25 10.05
N ALA A 178 -11.23 18.54 11.35
CA ALA A 178 -12.01 19.64 11.94
C ALA A 178 -11.59 21.03 11.42
N ARG A 179 -10.37 21.17 10.88
CA ARG A 179 -9.85 22.43 10.30
C ARG A 179 -10.29 22.65 8.85
N MET A 180 -10.83 21.63 8.22
CA MET A 180 -11.25 21.68 6.81
C MET A 180 -12.71 21.22 6.71
N PRO A 181 -13.59 22.03 6.11
CA PRO A 181 -14.93 21.57 5.83
C PRO A 181 -14.88 20.40 4.83
N PRO A 182 -15.86 19.48 4.89
CA PRO A 182 -16.02 18.47 3.87
C PRO A 182 -16.29 19.12 2.52
N LEU A 183 -15.86 18.47 1.45
CA LEU A 183 -16.22 18.92 0.11
C LEU A 183 -17.75 18.90 -0.04
N PRO A 184 -18.34 19.87 -0.75
CA PRO A 184 -19.76 19.82 -1.08
C PRO A 184 -20.10 18.52 -1.79
N ASP A 185 -21.26 17.97 -1.48
CA ASP A 185 -21.78 16.84 -2.24
C ASP A 185 -22.19 17.34 -3.63
N PHE A 186 -21.43 16.93 -4.65
CA PHE A 186 -21.72 17.27 -6.03
C PHE A 186 -22.77 16.34 -6.66
N GLY A 187 -23.38 15.43 -5.87
CA GLY A 187 -24.40 14.50 -6.34
C GLY A 187 -25.65 15.18 -6.90
N ASP A 188 -25.94 16.40 -6.45
CA ASP A 188 -27.07 17.21 -6.91
C ASP A 188 -26.73 18.13 -8.09
N LEU A 189 -25.51 18.11 -8.59
CA LEU A 189 -25.22 18.79 -9.83
C LEU A 189 -26.07 18.16 -10.95
N PRO A 190 -26.89 18.94 -11.66
CA PRO A 190 -27.66 18.40 -12.77
C PRO A 190 -26.68 17.70 -13.69
N SER A 191 -26.90 16.40 -13.90
CA SER A 191 -26.07 15.63 -14.82
C SER A 191 -26.11 16.36 -16.15
N VAL A 192 -25.01 16.99 -16.52
CA VAL A 192 -24.86 17.56 -17.87
C VAL A 192 -25.02 16.34 -18.77
N GLY A 193 -26.23 16.26 -19.37
CA GLY A 193 -26.61 15.14 -20.20
C GLY A 193 -25.54 14.85 -21.26
N PRO A 194 -25.52 13.66 -21.86
CA PRO A 194 -24.42 13.15 -22.70
C PRO A 194 -24.19 13.93 -24.01
N LYS A 195 -24.67 15.15 -24.12
CA LYS A 195 -24.43 16.05 -25.24
C LYS A 195 -23.35 17.11 -25.03
N GLY A 196 -22.68 17.10 -23.89
CA GLY A 196 -21.41 17.80 -23.77
C GLY A 196 -20.35 17.03 -24.57
N THR A 197 -20.30 17.31 -25.88
CA THR A 197 -19.13 16.94 -26.69
C THR A 197 -17.94 17.55 -26.02
N ILE A 198 -17.21 16.71 -25.27
CA ILE A 198 -15.84 17.05 -24.86
C ILE A 198 -15.12 17.23 -26.19
N ASN A 199 -14.93 18.47 -26.60
CA ASN A 199 -14.03 18.80 -27.70
C ASN A 199 -12.70 18.13 -27.32
N LYS A 200 -12.43 16.99 -27.96
CA LYS A 200 -11.11 16.37 -27.88
C LYS A 200 -10.12 17.49 -28.16
N PRO A 201 -9.14 17.75 -27.30
CA PRO A 201 -8.16 18.78 -27.57
C PRO A 201 -7.64 18.52 -28.98
N VAL A 202 -7.85 19.49 -29.86
CA VAL A 202 -7.35 19.46 -31.25
C VAL A 202 -5.87 19.24 -31.11
N LYS A 203 -5.38 18.06 -31.51
CA LYS A 203 -3.95 17.80 -31.57
C LYS A 203 -3.35 18.93 -32.39
N PRO A 204 -2.38 19.69 -31.84
CA PRO A 204 -1.71 20.73 -32.63
C PRO A 204 -1.18 20.08 -33.92
N PRO A 205 -1.29 20.74 -35.07
CA PRO A 205 -0.85 20.19 -36.34
C PRO A 205 0.59 19.72 -36.18
N ARG A 206 0.85 18.46 -36.54
CA ARG A 206 2.22 17.90 -36.53
C ARG A 206 3.10 18.82 -37.33
N ARG A 207 4.06 19.47 -36.67
CA ARG A 207 5.12 20.17 -37.37
C ARG A 207 5.75 19.20 -38.37
N PRO A 208 5.92 19.64 -39.65
CA PRO A 208 6.64 18.82 -40.61
C PRO A 208 8.02 18.46 -40.05
N PRO A 209 8.52 17.25 -40.33
CA PRO A 209 9.81 16.80 -39.82
C PRO A 209 10.88 17.81 -40.23
N GLN A 210 11.45 18.52 -39.27
CA GLN A 210 12.62 19.32 -39.51
C GLN A 210 13.75 18.38 -39.93
N ARG A 211 14.29 18.62 -41.12
CA ARG A 211 15.51 17.95 -41.63
C ARG A 211 16.59 18.03 -40.54
N PRO A 212 17.26 16.92 -40.22
CA PRO A 212 18.37 16.97 -39.28
C PRO A 212 19.43 17.93 -39.77
N GLN A 213 19.63 19.04 -39.08
CA GLN A 213 20.86 19.82 -39.23
C GLN A 213 21.98 18.94 -38.66
N ALA A 214 22.98 18.71 -39.49
CA ALA A 214 24.19 18.01 -39.09
C ALA A 214 24.83 18.80 -37.95
N THR A 215 24.66 18.34 -36.73
CA THR A 215 25.37 18.84 -35.56
C THR A 215 26.76 18.24 -35.53
N ALA A 216 27.74 19.11 -35.34
CA ALA A 216 29.13 18.72 -35.12
C ALA A 216 29.26 17.72 -33.97
N PRO A 217 30.21 16.77 -34.02
CA PRO A 217 30.37 15.77 -32.98
C PRO A 217 30.68 16.42 -31.63
N PRO A 218 30.05 15.94 -30.55
CA PRO A 218 30.33 16.46 -29.22
C PRO A 218 31.76 16.15 -28.77
N PRO A 219 32.35 16.99 -27.93
CA PRO A 219 33.66 16.72 -27.36
C PRO A 219 33.63 15.46 -26.50
N PRO A 220 34.77 14.74 -26.41
CA PRO A 220 34.85 13.51 -25.63
C PRO A 220 34.55 13.78 -24.14
N PRO A 221 33.86 12.85 -23.45
CA PRO A 221 33.57 13.00 -22.04
C PRO A 221 34.82 12.96 -21.18
N PRO A 222 34.89 13.71 -20.08
CA PRO A 222 35.96 13.61 -19.11
C PRO A 222 36.05 12.22 -18.53
N ALA A 223 37.26 11.77 -18.22
CA ALA A 223 37.53 10.46 -17.67
C ALA A 223 36.79 10.25 -16.34
N PRO A 224 36.25 9.03 -16.08
CA PRO A 224 35.54 8.75 -14.84
C PRO A 224 36.46 8.81 -13.63
N GLU A 225 36.06 9.57 -12.62
CA GLU A 225 36.66 9.51 -11.29
C GLU A 225 36.52 8.11 -10.69
N PRO A 226 37.53 7.59 -9.97
CA PRO A 226 37.45 6.30 -9.35
C PRO A 226 36.37 6.28 -8.27
N PRO A 227 35.59 5.17 -8.15
CA PRO A 227 34.51 5.07 -7.17
C PRO A 227 35.06 5.13 -5.74
N ARG A 228 34.59 6.09 -4.95
CA ARG A 228 34.76 6.08 -3.49
C ARG A 228 34.04 4.85 -2.94
N ALA A 229 34.78 4.03 -2.24
CA ALA A 229 34.23 2.86 -1.57
C ALA A 229 33.15 3.27 -0.56
N PRO A 230 32.01 2.58 -0.52
CA PRO A 230 30.99 2.83 0.50
C PRO A 230 31.52 2.35 1.87
N GLU A 231 31.56 3.25 2.84
CA GLU A 231 31.69 2.86 4.26
C GLU A 231 30.48 2.04 4.67
N VAL A 232 30.66 0.75 4.74
CA VAL A 232 29.69 -0.19 5.31
C VAL A 232 29.75 -0.06 6.83
N ARG A 233 28.83 0.73 7.41
CA ARG A 233 28.55 0.62 8.83
C ARG A 233 27.91 -0.74 9.10
N GLN A 234 28.70 -1.65 9.62
CA GLN A 234 28.20 -2.89 10.22
C GLN A 234 27.40 -2.52 11.48
N LEU A 235 26.08 -2.59 11.38
CA LEU A 235 25.20 -2.58 12.54
C LEU A 235 25.37 -3.96 13.23
N SER A 236 26.00 -3.96 14.40
CA SER A 236 26.12 -5.14 15.25
C SER A 236 24.75 -5.56 15.78
N LEU A 237 24.52 -6.86 15.85
CA LEU A 237 23.28 -7.47 16.34
C LEU A 237 23.07 -7.27 17.87
N ASP A 238 24.02 -6.68 18.55
CA ASP A 238 24.04 -6.56 20.02
C ASP A 238 23.31 -5.31 20.57
N ASP A 239 22.83 -4.40 19.69
CA ASP A 239 22.13 -3.18 20.11
C ASP A 239 20.62 -3.37 20.40
N PHE A 240 20.15 -4.63 20.54
CA PHE A 240 18.73 -4.94 20.79
C PHE A 240 18.43 -5.71 22.07
N THR A 241 19.37 -5.74 23.00
CA THR A 241 19.13 -6.26 24.35
C THR A 241 19.28 -5.14 25.36
N ASP A 242 18.15 -4.41 25.59
CA ASP A 242 17.74 -3.82 26.89
C ASP A 242 16.24 -3.51 26.83
#